data_5dac24dd1b8eac9e48638191d565d726
#
_entry.id   5dac24dd1b8eac9e48638191d565d726
#
_cell.length_a   1.000
_cell.length_b   1.000
_cell.length_c   1.000
_cell.angle_alpha   90.00
_cell.angle_beta   90.00
_cell.angle_gamma   90.00
#
_symmetry.space_group_name_H-M   'P 1'
#
loop_
_entity.id
_entity.type
_entity.pdbx_description
1 polymer ?
#
loop_
_entity_poly.entity_id
_entity_poly.type
_entity_poly.pdbx_seq_one_letter_code
_entity_poly.pdbx_strand_id
1 'polypeptide(L)'
;MTNSTPLEQTAVQTFPAALEGAPPPRLPIKARQYFQEGMAHLQSGDANEAVVALSRSIEYAPAFPAAHVFLGIAHALTSNIYPAIDHLEEAAKLDPDSFAAHYTLAQLNFKLRTPKPGYEAARRALKCVQTLEQRKMLAQLLKEERERERNGIARPSFTKPFSTRMLIFAGSALAAAIIFVMVYAR
;
A
#
# COMPACT_ATOMS: atom_id res chain seq x y z
N MET A 1 -6.24 27.17 2.05
CA MET A 1 -5.83 26.11 3.02
C MET A 1 -6.24 24.79 2.40
N THR A 2 -5.35 24.19 1.63
CA THR A 2 -5.59 22.89 0.98
C THR A 2 -5.30 21.80 2.00
N ASN A 3 -6.35 21.09 2.42
CA ASN A 3 -6.24 19.87 3.21
C ASN A 3 -5.60 18.79 2.32
N SER A 4 -4.27 18.71 2.33
CA SER A 4 -3.56 17.55 1.82
C SER A 4 -3.97 16.35 2.66
N THR A 5 -4.53 15.34 2.00
CA THR A 5 -4.96 14.11 2.65
C THR A 5 -3.75 13.40 3.28
N PRO A 6 -3.92 12.66 4.40
CA PRO A 6 -2.81 11.93 5.05
C PRO A 6 -2.07 10.97 4.13
N LEU A 7 -2.65 10.62 2.97
CA LEU A 7 -2.06 9.76 1.96
C LEU A 7 -0.94 10.44 1.16
N GLU A 8 -1.05 11.75 0.89
CA GLU A 8 -0.02 12.53 0.17
C GLU A 8 1.23 12.69 1.02
N GLN A 9 1.06 13.02 2.31
CA GLN A 9 2.20 13.23 3.22
C GLN A 9 3.01 11.94 3.48
N THR A 10 2.35 10.78 3.52
CA THR A 10 3.04 9.49 3.74
C THR A 10 3.80 9.02 2.50
N ALA A 11 3.30 9.33 1.29
CA ALA A 11 3.94 8.92 0.05
C ALA A 11 5.22 9.72 -0.25
N VAL A 12 5.22 11.03 0.00
CA VAL A 12 6.38 11.91 -0.23
C VAL A 12 7.51 11.64 0.77
N GLN A 13 7.19 11.24 2.01
CA GLN A 13 8.20 10.94 3.04
C GLN A 13 8.87 9.56 2.88
N THR A 14 8.40 8.71 1.98
CA THR A 14 8.84 7.32 1.89
C THR A 14 9.62 7.00 0.60
N PHE A 15 10.18 8.02 -0.08
CA PHE A 15 11.11 7.77 -1.19
C PHE A 15 12.55 7.80 -0.70
N PRO A 16 13.06 6.69 -0.13
CA PRO A 16 14.48 6.57 0.17
C PRO A 16 15.23 6.38 -1.15
N ALA A 17 16.45 6.85 -1.19
CA ALA A 17 17.44 6.58 -2.25
C ALA A 17 17.55 5.08 -2.61
N ALA A 18 17.05 4.19 -1.78
CA ALA A 18 16.95 2.75 -2.01
C ALA A 18 16.03 2.35 -3.18
N LEU A 19 15.20 3.27 -3.68
CA LEU A 19 14.37 3.06 -4.88
C LEU A 19 15.03 3.66 -6.14
N GLU A 20 16.07 4.47 -5.98
CA GLU A 20 16.82 5.02 -7.09
C GLU A 20 17.79 3.95 -7.61
N GLY A 21 17.34 3.16 -8.58
CA GLY A 21 18.27 2.40 -9.42
C GLY A 21 19.17 3.36 -10.18
N ALA A 22 20.48 3.08 -10.29
CA ALA A 22 21.38 3.88 -11.09
C ALA A 22 20.84 3.98 -12.53
N PRO A 23 20.73 5.20 -13.12
CA PRO A 23 20.25 5.33 -14.48
C PRO A 23 21.15 4.55 -15.43
N PRO A 24 20.59 3.80 -16.37
CA PRO A 24 21.41 3.06 -17.33
C PRO A 24 22.34 4.01 -18.08
N PRO A 25 23.60 3.63 -18.34
CA PRO A 25 24.66 4.51 -18.84
C PRO A 25 24.42 5.11 -20.23
N ARG A 26 23.34 4.73 -20.92
CA ARG A 26 23.00 5.15 -22.28
C ARG A 26 21.64 5.84 -22.44
N LEU A 27 21.09 6.42 -21.36
CA LEU A 27 19.85 7.19 -21.47
C LEU A 27 20.06 8.48 -22.28
N PRO A 28 19.13 8.82 -23.19
CA PRO A 28 19.09 10.12 -23.83
C PRO A 28 19.12 11.25 -22.79
N ILE A 29 19.88 12.31 -23.08
CA ILE A 29 20.00 13.45 -22.16
C ILE A 29 18.63 14.02 -21.78
N LYS A 30 17.72 14.16 -22.76
CA LYS A 30 16.38 14.65 -22.53
C LYS A 30 15.56 13.74 -21.60
N ALA A 31 15.65 12.42 -21.77
CA ALA A 31 14.96 11.48 -20.87
C ALA A 31 15.43 11.67 -19.42
N ARG A 32 16.73 11.83 -19.22
CA ARG A 32 17.31 12.07 -17.88
C ARG A 32 16.87 13.40 -17.30
N GLN A 33 16.85 14.46 -18.10
CA GLN A 33 16.41 15.80 -17.66
C GLN A 33 14.96 15.77 -17.19
N TYR A 34 14.04 15.22 -18.00
CA TYR A 34 12.64 15.10 -17.63
C TYR A 34 12.41 14.15 -16.44
N PHE A 35 13.20 13.11 -16.31
CA PHE A 35 13.16 12.25 -15.13
C PHE A 35 13.53 13.00 -13.85
N GLN A 36 14.62 13.79 -13.89
CA GLN A 36 15.03 14.60 -12.74
C GLN A 36 14.01 15.68 -12.39
N GLU A 37 13.41 16.33 -13.40
CA GLU A 37 12.33 17.29 -13.23
C GLU A 37 11.12 16.65 -12.56
N GLY A 38 10.69 15.48 -13.04
CA GLY A 38 9.58 14.73 -12.44
C GLY A 38 9.86 14.30 -11.01
N MET A 39 11.10 13.90 -10.71
CA MET A 39 11.52 13.59 -9.34
C MET A 39 11.47 14.82 -8.43
N ALA A 40 11.89 15.99 -8.92
CA ALA A 40 11.80 17.24 -8.18
C ALA A 40 10.35 17.61 -7.88
N HIS A 41 9.44 17.45 -8.84
CA HIS A 41 8.00 17.66 -8.65
C HIS A 41 7.40 16.69 -7.62
N LEU A 42 7.80 15.42 -7.62
CA LEU A 42 7.38 14.47 -6.58
C LEU A 42 7.87 14.88 -5.19
N GLN A 43 9.09 15.40 -5.09
CA GLN A 43 9.64 15.86 -3.81
C GLN A 43 8.96 17.14 -3.30
N SER A 44 8.50 18.03 -4.21
CA SER A 44 7.72 19.22 -3.84
C SER A 44 6.23 18.93 -3.57
N GLY A 45 5.76 17.72 -3.89
CA GLY A 45 4.36 17.34 -3.73
C GLY A 45 3.48 17.63 -4.97
N ASP A 46 4.07 18.12 -6.07
CA ASP A 46 3.37 18.50 -7.30
C ASP A 46 3.15 17.29 -8.22
N ALA A 47 2.32 16.35 -7.78
CA ALA A 47 2.13 15.07 -8.45
C ALA A 47 1.63 15.21 -9.91
N ASN A 48 0.83 16.23 -10.23
CA ASN A 48 0.36 16.46 -11.61
C ASN A 48 1.51 16.85 -12.54
N GLU A 49 2.37 17.77 -12.12
CA GLU A 49 3.55 18.19 -12.90
C GLU A 49 4.54 17.04 -13.02
N ALA A 50 4.67 16.21 -11.98
CA ALA A 50 5.47 15.00 -12.04
C ALA A 50 4.98 14.02 -13.11
N VAL A 51 3.66 13.82 -13.26
CA VAL A 51 3.08 13.00 -14.34
C VAL A 51 3.51 13.55 -15.70
N VAL A 52 3.43 14.85 -15.93
CA VAL A 52 3.80 15.47 -17.20
C VAL A 52 5.29 15.25 -17.50
N ALA A 53 6.16 15.56 -16.56
CA ALA A 53 7.60 15.44 -16.75
C ALA A 53 8.03 13.97 -16.95
N LEU A 54 7.54 13.04 -16.12
CA LEU A 54 7.88 11.61 -16.21
C LEU A 54 7.33 10.98 -17.50
N SER A 55 6.15 11.39 -17.98
CA SER A 55 5.62 10.95 -19.27
C SER A 55 6.54 11.36 -20.41
N ARG A 56 7.03 12.61 -20.41
CA ARG A 56 8.03 13.05 -21.39
C ARG A 56 9.33 12.24 -21.28
N SER A 57 9.76 11.88 -20.08
CA SER A 57 10.95 11.04 -19.91
C SER A 57 10.78 9.70 -20.63
N ILE A 58 9.60 9.07 -20.51
CA ILE A 58 9.28 7.79 -21.17
C ILE A 58 9.16 7.94 -22.68
N GLU A 59 8.64 9.07 -23.19
CA GLU A 59 8.60 9.34 -24.64
C GLU A 59 10.00 9.32 -25.25
N TYR A 60 11.03 9.81 -24.53
CA TYR A 60 12.44 9.78 -24.98
C TYR A 60 13.14 8.45 -24.68
N ALA A 61 12.69 7.70 -23.70
CA ALA A 61 13.26 6.42 -23.30
C ALA A 61 12.17 5.45 -22.80
N PRO A 62 11.44 4.78 -23.71
CA PRO A 62 10.34 3.87 -23.33
C PRO A 62 10.78 2.69 -22.46
N ALA A 63 12.02 2.24 -22.60
CA ALA A 63 12.57 1.13 -21.82
C ALA A 63 13.35 1.62 -20.58
N PHE A 64 12.85 2.63 -19.89
CA PHE A 64 13.45 3.16 -18.66
C PHE A 64 12.64 2.75 -17.42
N PRO A 65 12.97 1.63 -16.73
CA PRO A 65 12.17 1.08 -15.64
C PRO A 65 11.91 2.08 -14.51
N ALA A 66 12.92 2.83 -14.10
CA ALA A 66 12.79 3.81 -13.02
C ALA A 66 11.76 4.90 -13.35
N ALA A 67 11.72 5.41 -14.62
CA ALA A 67 10.73 6.40 -15.01
C ALA A 67 9.31 5.83 -14.92
N HIS A 68 9.10 4.58 -15.31
CA HIS A 68 7.83 3.90 -15.15
C HIS A 68 7.44 3.72 -13.67
N VAL A 69 8.37 3.37 -12.77
CA VAL A 69 8.10 3.29 -11.33
C VAL A 69 7.60 4.63 -10.81
N PHE A 70 8.34 5.71 -11.07
CA PHE A 70 7.98 7.03 -10.54
C PHE A 70 6.73 7.62 -11.19
N LEU A 71 6.48 7.32 -12.47
CA LEU A 71 5.22 7.70 -13.11
C LEU A 71 4.03 6.94 -12.51
N GLY A 72 4.18 5.66 -12.23
CA GLY A 72 3.17 4.88 -11.50
C GLY A 72 2.87 5.46 -10.12
N ILE A 73 3.89 5.93 -9.41
CA ILE A 73 3.73 6.62 -8.13
C ILE A 73 3.00 7.95 -8.30
N ALA A 74 3.39 8.79 -9.27
CA ALA A 74 2.74 10.06 -9.56
C ALA A 74 1.25 9.85 -9.88
N HIS A 75 0.91 8.86 -10.69
CA HIS A 75 -0.47 8.48 -10.96
C HIS A 75 -1.22 7.99 -9.70
N ALA A 76 -0.58 7.22 -8.84
CA ALA A 76 -1.19 6.79 -7.58
C ALA A 76 -1.49 7.99 -6.64
N LEU A 77 -0.63 9.00 -6.61
CA LEU A 77 -0.82 10.23 -5.85
C LEU A 77 -1.96 11.09 -6.42
N THR A 78 -2.15 11.11 -7.74
CA THR A 78 -3.26 11.80 -8.40
C THR A 78 -4.55 10.95 -8.46
N SER A 79 -4.60 9.83 -7.74
CA SER A 79 -5.73 8.88 -7.70
C SER A 79 -6.06 8.22 -9.05
N ASN A 80 -5.15 8.27 -10.02
CA ASN A 80 -5.26 7.59 -11.30
C ASN A 80 -4.76 6.14 -11.18
N ILE A 81 -5.57 5.27 -10.57
CA ILE A 81 -5.15 3.95 -10.11
C ILE A 81 -4.77 3.00 -11.26
N TYR A 82 -5.56 2.96 -12.35
CA TYR A 82 -5.28 2.06 -13.47
C TYR A 82 -3.95 2.40 -14.17
N PRO A 83 -3.69 3.66 -14.59
CA PRO A 83 -2.38 4.02 -15.11
C PRO A 83 -1.22 3.77 -14.12
N ALA A 84 -1.46 3.94 -12.81
CA ALA A 84 -0.45 3.63 -11.81
C ALA A 84 -0.04 2.16 -11.84
N ILE A 85 -1.02 1.24 -11.88
CA ILE A 85 -0.75 -0.20 -11.96
C ILE A 85 -0.04 -0.55 -13.28
N ASP A 86 -0.55 -0.04 -14.41
CA ASP A 86 0.00 -0.33 -15.74
C ASP A 86 1.49 0.06 -15.83
N HIS A 87 1.85 1.25 -15.37
CA HIS A 87 3.25 1.70 -15.37
C HIS A 87 4.12 0.89 -14.40
N LEU A 88 3.63 0.54 -13.22
CA LEU A 88 4.39 -0.29 -12.28
C LEU A 88 4.58 -1.72 -12.79
N GLU A 89 3.60 -2.29 -13.48
CA GLU A 89 3.72 -3.60 -14.12
C GLU A 89 4.70 -3.54 -15.30
N GLU A 90 4.67 -2.46 -16.07
CA GLU A 90 5.63 -2.27 -17.16
C GLU A 90 7.06 -2.13 -16.61
N ALA A 91 7.25 -1.39 -15.53
CA ALA A 91 8.54 -1.33 -14.84
C ALA A 91 9.03 -2.72 -14.40
N ALA A 92 8.14 -3.55 -13.85
CA ALA A 92 8.48 -4.91 -13.43
C ALA A 92 8.74 -5.88 -14.60
N LYS A 93 8.21 -5.59 -15.80
CA LYS A 93 8.53 -6.35 -17.04
C LYS A 93 9.87 -5.94 -17.59
N LEU A 94 10.17 -4.63 -17.61
CA LEU A 94 11.44 -4.09 -18.09
C LEU A 94 12.62 -4.48 -17.19
N ASP A 95 12.39 -4.53 -15.88
CA ASP A 95 13.36 -4.95 -14.88
C ASP A 95 12.68 -5.89 -13.85
N PRO A 96 12.71 -7.22 -14.10
CA PRO A 96 12.11 -8.20 -13.21
C PRO A 96 12.77 -8.27 -11.82
N ASP A 97 13.99 -7.80 -11.68
CA ASP A 97 14.73 -7.77 -10.42
C ASP A 97 14.61 -6.43 -9.69
N SER A 98 13.77 -5.52 -10.19
CA SER A 98 13.52 -4.23 -9.57
C SER A 98 12.77 -4.37 -8.25
N PHE A 99 13.48 -4.18 -7.14
CA PHE A 99 12.85 -4.08 -5.82
C PHE A 99 11.79 -2.96 -5.79
N ALA A 100 12.12 -1.81 -6.38
CA ALA A 100 11.25 -0.63 -6.39
C ALA A 100 9.89 -0.90 -7.05
N ALA A 101 9.89 -1.52 -8.24
CA ALA A 101 8.65 -1.85 -8.95
C ALA A 101 7.77 -2.79 -8.13
N HIS A 102 8.32 -3.90 -7.64
CA HIS A 102 7.57 -4.89 -6.88
C HIS A 102 7.12 -4.38 -5.51
N TYR A 103 7.95 -3.59 -4.81
CA TYR A 103 7.59 -2.98 -3.54
C TYR A 103 6.44 -1.99 -3.69
N THR A 104 6.51 -1.12 -4.71
CA THR A 104 5.46 -0.12 -4.97
C THR A 104 4.15 -0.78 -5.40
N LEU A 105 4.21 -1.84 -6.23
CA LEU A 105 3.04 -2.66 -6.55
C LEU A 105 2.41 -3.27 -5.29
N ALA A 106 3.22 -3.82 -4.39
CA ALA A 106 2.72 -4.37 -3.12
C ALA A 106 2.03 -3.29 -2.28
N GLN A 107 2.69 -2.14 -2.12
CA GLN A 107 2.17 -1.02 -1.36
C GLN A 107 0.85 -0.50 -1.94
N LEU A 108 0.77 -0.32 -3.27
CA LEU A 108 -0.44 0.12 -3.94
C LEU A 108 -1.59 -0.87 -3.75
N ASN A 109 -1.35 -2.17 -3.99
CA ASN A 109 -2.36 -3.20 -3.81
C ASN A 109 -2.88 -3.29 -2.37
N PHE A 110 -2.02 -3.16 -1.36
CA PHE A 110 -2.46 -3.12 0.04
C PHE A 110 -3.30 -1.87 0.35
N LYS A 111 -2.97 -0.71 -0.21
CA LYS A 111 -3.81 0.50 -0.11
C LYS A 111 -5.17 0.32 -0.78
N LEU A 112 -5.23 -0.37 -1.90
CA LEU A 112 -6.46 -0.68 -2.64
C LEU A 112 -7.29 -1.81 -2.01
N ARG A 113 -6.86 -2.38 -0.90
CA ARG A 113 -7.53 -3.50 -0.23
C ARG A 113 -7.61 -4.77 -1.08
N THR A 114 -6.62 -4.99 -1.93
CA THR A 114 -6.42 -6.19 -2.72
C THR A 114 -5.23 -6.99 -2.17
N PRO A 115 -5.38 -7.74 -1.05
CA PRO A 115 -4.25 -8.33 -0.35
C PRO A 115 -3.55 -9.42 -1.17
N LYS A 116 -4.30 -10.23 -1.95
CA LYS A 116 -3.68 -11.32 -2.73
C LYS A 116 -2.59 -10.82 -3.69
N PRO A 117 -2.87 -9.91 -4.66
CA PRO A 117 -1.81 -9.37 -5.52
C PRO A 117 -0.77 -8.57 -4.73
N GLY A 118 -1.14 -7.93 -3.61
CA GLY A 118 -0.20 -7.26 -2.73
C GLY A 118 0.86 -8.22 -2.14
N TYR A 119 0.43 -9.36 -1.60
CA TYR A 119 1.36 -10.38 -1.08
C TYR A 119 2.20 -11.04 -2.18
N GLU A 120 1.66 -11.22 -3.38
CA GLU A 120 2.42 -11.73 -4.53
C GLU A 120 3.53 -10.76 -4.94
N ALA A 121 3.22 -9.48 -5.06
CA ALA A 121 4.20 -8.44 -5.33
C ALA A 121 5.26 -8.34 -4.23
N ALA A 122 4.85 -8.38 -2.94
CA ALA A 122 5.76 -8.38 -1.82
C ALA A 122 6.71 -9.60 -1.81
N ARG A 123 6.22 -10.76 -2.22
CA ARG A 123 7.06 -11.96 -2.38
C ARG A 123 8.11 -11.80 -3.48
N ARG A 124 7.74 -11.14 -4.60
CA ARG A 124 8.70 -10.80 -5.67
C ARG A 124 9.70 -9.77 -5.15
N ALA A 125 9.25 -8.70 -4.50
CA ALA A 125 10.13 -7.71 -3.88
C ALA A 125 11.15 -8.35 -2.92
N LEU A 126 10.73 -9.35 -2.12
CA LEU A 126 11.63 -10.04 -1.19
C LEU A 126 12.79 -10.76 -1.89
N LYS A 127 12.55 -11.29 -3.09
CA LYS A 127 13.61 -11.93 -3.90
C LYS A 127 14.61 -10.93 -4.46
N CYS A 128 14.18 -9.68 -4.67
CA CYS A 128 14.96 -8.60 -5.27
C CYS A 128 15.66 -7.72 -4.22
N VAL A 129 15.55 -8.05 -2.92
CA VAL A 129 16.18 -7.29 -1.84
C VAL A 129 17.70 -7.37 -1.91
N GLN A 130 18.35 -6.22 -2.07
CA GLN A 130 19.81 -6.10 -2.13
C GLN A 130 20.38 -5.44 -0.86
N THR A 131 19.60 -4.62 -0.16
CA THR A 131 20.07 -3.85 1.00
C THR A 131 19.27 -4.16 2.27
N LEU A 132 19.91 -3.91 3.42
CA LEU A 132 19.22 -4.06 4.72
C LEU A 132 18.04 -3.08 4.84
N GLU A 133 18.15 -1.90 4.24
CA GLU A 133 17.08 -0.89 4.25
C GLU A 133 15.87 -1.35 3.46
N GLN A 134 16.05 -1.88 2.25
CA GLN A 134 14.97 -2.47 1.47
C GLN A 134 14.26 -3.59 2.25
N ARG A 135 15.04 -4.43 2.95
CA ARG A 135 14.49 -5.49 3.81
C ARG A 135 13.65 -4.93 4.95
N LYS A 136 14.12 -3.86 5.62
CA LYS A 136 13.37 -3.20 6.70
C LYS A 136 12.07 -2.58 6.18
N MET A 137 12.12 -1.88 5.04
CA MET A 137 10.94 -1.28 4.40
C MET A 137 9.88 -2.34 4.08
N LEU A 138 10.27 -3.44 3.46
CA LEU A 138 9.34 -4.52 3.13
C LEU A 138 8.78 -5.20 4.38
N ALA A 139 9.60 -5.42 5.41
CA ALA A 139 9.16 -5.99 6.67
C ALA A 139 8.14 -5.08 7.38
N GLN A 140 8.38 -3.77 7.36
CA GLN A 140 7.45 -2.78 7.92
C GLN A 140 6.11 -2.79 7.16
N LEU A 141 6.13 -2.76 5.84
CA LEU A 141 4.92 -2.82 5.00
C LEU A 141 4.09 -4.07 5.30
N LEU A 142 4.75 -5.24 5.38
CA LEU A 142 4.07 -6.50 5.69
C LEU A 142 3.54 -6.56 7.13
N LYS A 143 4.24 -5.95 8.08
CA LYS A 143 3.78 -5.82 9.47
C LYS A 143 2.51 -5.00 9.55
N GLU A 144 2.51 -3.82 8.93
CA GLU A 144 1.35 -2.92 8.90
C GLU A 144 0.12 -3.59 8.28
N GLU A 145 0.30 -4.32 7.18
CA GLU A 145 -0.81 -5.03 6.53
C GLU A 145 -1.37 -6.15 7.41
N ARG A 146 -0.52 -6.96 8.05
CA ARG A 146 -0.96 -8.00 8.99
C ARG A 146 -1.71 -7.42 10.20
N GLU A 147 -1.24 -6.30 10.72
CA GLU A 147 -1.92 -5.58 11.82
C GLU A 147 -3.27 -5.06 11.36
N ARG A 148 -3.36 -4.54 10.15
CA ARG A 148 -4.60 -4.06 9.53
C ARG A 148 -5.60 -5.20 9.31
N GLU A 149 -5.16 -6.34 8.78
CA GLU A 149 -5.98 -7.54 8.62
C GLU A 149 -6.49 -8.05 9.97
N ARG A 150 -5.61 -8.16 10.96
CA ARG A 150 -5.98 -8.58 12.31
C ARG A 150 -7.02 -7.65 12.93
N ASN A 151 -6.85 -6.34 12.78
CA ASN A 151 -7.80 -5.35 13.31
C ASN A 151 -9.11 -5.34 12.51
N GLY A 152 -9.07 -5.60 11.20
CA GLY A 152 -10.25 -5.74 10.34
C GLY A 152 -11.08 -6.98 10.63
N ILE A 153 -10.47 -8.06 11.12
CA ILE A 153 -11.12 -9.31 11.52
C ILE A 153 -11.70 -9.21 12.94
N ALA A 154 -11.32 -8.19 13.73
CA ALA A 154 -11.88 -7.97 15.06
C ALA A 154 -13.40 -7.77 14.95
N ARG A 155 -14.14 -8.83 15.30
CA ARG A 155 -15.62 -8.78 15.31
C ARG A 155 -16.09 -7.68 16.27
N PRO A 156 -17.06 -6.84 15.87
CA PRO A 156 -17.68 -5.91 16.78
C PRO A 156 -18.11 -6.62 18.07
N SER A 157 -18.02 -5.93 19.20
CA SER A 157 -18.31 -6.54 20.52
C SER A 157 -19.70 -7.19 20.60
N PHE A 158 -20.67 -6.67 19.86
CA PHE A 158 -22.05 -7.21 19.80
C PHE A 158 -22.16 -8.52 18.99
N THR A 159 -21.18 -8.88 18.16
CA THR A 159 -21.16 -10.17 17.41
C THR A 159 -20.35 -11.25 18.11
N LYS A 160 -19.73 -10.95 19.26
CA LYS A 160 -19.06 -11.96 20.06
C LYS A 160 -20.10 -12.89 20.68
N PRO A 161 -19.96 -14.23 20.57
CA PRO A 161 -20.86 -15.14 21.25
C PRO A 161 -20.85 -14.81 22.75
N PHE A 162 -22.02 -14.79 23.35
CA PHE A 162 -22.17 -14.60 24.82
C PHE A 162 -21.24 -15.58 25.52
N SER A 163 -20.49 -15.10 26.53
CA SER A 163 -19.66 -16.00 27.31
C SER A 163 -20.56 -17.04 27.98
N THR A 164 -20.08 -18.27 28.10
CA THR A 164 -20.78 -19.35 28.80
C THR A 164 -21.24 -18.94 30.20
N ARG A 165 -20.49 -18.09 30.88
CA ARG A 165 -20.86 -17.51 32.17
C ARG A 165 -22.12 -16.62 32.06
N MET A 166 -22.24 -15.78 31.02
CA MET A 166 -23.42 -14.93 30.81
C MET A 166 -24.67 -15.79 30.50
N LEU A 167 -24.51 -16.88 29.76
CA LEU A 167 -25.63 -17.82 29.49
C LEU A 167 -26.10 -18.54 30.77
N ILE A 168 -25.15 -18.91 31.64
CA ILE A 168 -25.50 -19.52 32.95
C ILE A 168 -26.23 -18.51 33.84
N PHE A 169 -25.78 -17.24 33.92
CA PHE A 169 -26.46 -16.22 34.69
C PHE A 169 -27.85 -15.90 34.12
N ALA A 170 -28.00 -15.79 32.81
CA ALA A 170 -29.32 -15.58 32.20
C ALA A 170 -30.25 -16.77 32.43
N GLY A 171 -29.75 -17.99 32.33
CA GLY A 171 -30.51 -19.20 32.61
C GLY A 171 -30.94 -19.33 34.09
N SER A 172 -30.08 -19.00 35.04
CA SER A 172 -30.39 -19.01 36.46
C SER A 172 -31.39 -17.92 36.85
N ALA A 173 -31.29 -16.72 36.27
CA ALA A 173 -32.27 -15.64 36.47
C ALA A 173 -33.65 -16.02 35.92
N LEU A 174 -33.74 -16.66 34.77
CA LEU A 174 -34.98 -17.14 34.17
C LEU A 174 -35.61 -18.24 35.04
N ALA A 175 -34.82 -19.19 35.51
CA ALA A 175 -35.29 -20.23 36.41
C ALA A 175 -35.84 -19.68 37.73
N ALA A 176 -35.13 -18.70 38.33
CA ALA A 176 -35.58 -18.02 39.54
C ALA A 176 -36.91 -17.27 39.33
N ALA A 177 -37.07 -16.59 38.18
CA ALA A 177 -38.31 -15.91 37.82
C ALA A 177 -39.47 -16.88 37.65
N ILE A 178 -39.29 -18.05 37.03
CA ILE A 178 -40.30 -19.09 36.88
C ILE A 178 -40.70 -19.63 38.24
N ILE A 179 -39.77 -19.93 39.14
CA ILE A 179 -40.03 -20.40 40.49
C ILE A 179 -40.81 -19.34 41.28
N PHE A 180 -40.40 -18.08 41.17
CA PHE A 180 -41.11 -16.97 41.82
C PHE A 180 -42.57 -16.87 41.38
N VAL A 181 -42.85 -16.95 40.08
CA VAL A 181 -44.20 -16.93 39.53
C VAL A 181 -44.99 -18.15 40.00
N MET A 182 -44.41 -19.35 40.02
CA MET A 182 -45.09 -20.55 40.52
C MET A 182 -45.47 -20.49 42.01
N VAL A 183 -44.62 -19.84 42.81
CA VAL A 183 -44.89 -19.73 44.26
C VAL A 183 -45.88 -18.64 44.59
N TYR A 184 -45.89 -17.51 43.86
CA TYR A 184 -46.74 -16.35 44.18
C TYR A 184 -48.02 -16.27 43.31
N ALA A 185 -48.14 -17.05 42.24
CA ALA A 185 -49.36 -17.13 41.41
C ALA A 185 -50.36 -18.22 41.90
N ARG A 186 -50.11 -18.77 43.08
CA ARG A 186 -50.99 -19.76 43.73
C ARG A 186 -51.65 -19.10 44.92
#